data_551f68ab49bc49ef4782c9c526c7d1c7
#
_entry.id   551f68ab49bc49ef4782c9c526c7d1c7
#
_cell.length_a   1.000
_cell.length_b   1.000
_cell.length_c   1.000
_cell.angle_alpha   90.00
_cell.angle_beta   90.00
_cell.angle_gamma   90.00
#
_symmetry.space_group_name_H-M   'P 1'
#
loop_
_entity.id
_entity.type
_entity.pdbx_description
1 polymer ?
#
loop_
_entity_poly.entity_id
_entity_poly.type
_entity_poly.pdbx_seq_one_letter_code
_entity_poly.pdbx_strand_id
1 'polypeptide(L)'
;NRWKWELAQSDKVHPEPFPENLSISCPHCGSPEDEWGDRTFVEDRLSTVDRNGNPKPGLLVERHLVDGDVVIFNRQPSLHRMSMMVHEVRVMEGHTFRFNLAVCTPYNADFDGDEMNLHIIQSEEARAEANILMRVQEHILTPRYGGAVIGGIHDHISGAYLLTRPGTLISFKHGLEMLGNIDWTGELPEIVKDENGNDAFRGTDLISLIIPDDINIRFRSRSNDDVVIKDGNVTGTLDKRAIG
;
A
#
# COMPACT_ATOMS: atom_id res chain seq x y z
N ASN A 1 -23.45 5.26 7.22
CA ASN A 1 -23.29 5.84 5.89
C ASN A 1 -22.62 7.20 5.99
N ARG A 2 -21.34 7.29 5.61
CA ARG A 2 -20.47 8.46 5.77
C ARG A 2 -21.05 9.72 5.13
N TRP A 3 -21.49 9.62 3.91
CA TRP A 3 -22.03 10.77 3.18
C TRP A 3 -23.29 11.37 3.86
N LYS A 4 -24.13 10.56 4.49
CA LYS A 4 -25.24 11.03 5.30
C LYS A 4 -24.76 11.80 6.53
N TRP A 5 -23.68 11.34 7.15
CA TRP A 5 -23.05 12.01 8.28
C TRP A 5 -22.38 13.33 7.86
N GLU A 6 -21.66 13.34 6.73
CA GLU A 6 -21.05 14.57 6.17
C GLU A 6 -22.10 15.62 5.81
N LEU A 7 -23.20 15.18 5.20
CA LEU A 7 -24.34 16.05 4.94
C LEU A 7 -24.90 16.67 6.22
N ALA A 8 -24.92 15.93 7.32
CA ALA A 8 -25.40 16.44 8.61
C ALA A 8 -24.39 17.37 9.32
N GLN A 9 -23.11 17.33 8.95
CA GLN A 9 -22.04 18.15 9.55
C GLN A 9 -21.62 19.35 8.71
N SER A 10 -21.95 19.37 7.43
CA SER A 10 -21.51 20.43 6.54
C SER A 10 -22.36 21.70 6.71
N ASP A 11 -21.71 22.80 7.08
CA ASP A 11 -22.32 24.13 7.12
C ASP A 11 -22.79 24.60 5.73
N LYS A 12 -22.38 23.91 4.67
CA LYS A 12 -22.78 24.19 3.28
C LYS A 12 -24.03 23.44 2.85
N VAL A 13 -24.47 22.47 3.63
CA VAL A 13 -25.61 21.62 3.31
C VAL A 13 -26.77 22.05 4.19
N HIS A 14 -27.57 22.94 3.67
CA HIS A 14 -28.88 23.38 4.12
C HIS A 14 -28.98 23.87 5.59
N PRO A 15 -29.13 25.18 5.79
CA PRO A 15 -29.57 25.73 7.06
C PRO A 15 -31.03 25.38 7.42
N GLU A 16 -31.72 24.66 6.52
CA GLU A 16 -33.08 24.18 6.73
C GLU A 16 -33.10 22.67 7.02
N PRO A 17 -34.02 22.18 7.83
CA PRO A 17 -34.21 20.75 8.04
C PRO A 17 -34.38 20.05 6.69
N PHE A 18 -33.79 18.86 6.55
CA PHE A 18 -33.92 18.05 5.34
C PHE A 18 -35.38 17.98 4.91
N PRO A 19 -35.71 18.33 3.66
CA PRO A 19 -37.06 18.14 3.15
C PRO A 19 -37.43 16.66 3.26
N GLU A 20 -38.67 16.40 3.71
CA GLU A 20 -39.21 15.04 3.94
C GLU A 20 -39.10 14.12 2.71
N ASN A 21 -38.84 14.67 1.53
CA ASN A 21 -38.77 13.97 0.25
C ASN A 21 -37.37 14.00 -0.39
N LEU A 22 -36.29 14.18 0.38
CA LEU A 22 -34.95 14.17 -0.20
C LEU A 22 -34.54 12.73 -0.59
N SER A 23 -34.58 12.44 -1.88
CA SER A 23 -33.98 11.24 -2.44
C SER A 23 -32.47 11.39 -2.39
N ILE A 24 -31.82 10.74 -1.45
CA ILE A 24 -30.38 10.76 -1.29
C ILE A 24 -29.81 9.53 -1.96
N SER A 25 -29.00 9.73 -2.98
CA SER A 25 -28.22 8.66 -3.62
C SER A 25 -26.77 8.69 -3.18
N CYS A 26 -26.11 7.54 -3.19
CA CYS A 26 -24.68 7.48 -2.91
C CYS A 26 -23.87 8.26 -3.94
N PRO A 27 -23.00 9.19 -3.54
CA PRO A 27 -22.16 9.93 -4.48
C PRO A 27 -21.14 9.04 -5.23
N HIS A 28 -20.84 7.84 -4.71
CA HIS A 28 -19.88 6.93 -5.32
C HIS A 28 -20.49 5.90 -6.27
N CYS A 29 -21.63 5.32 -5.91
CA CYS A 29 -22.25 4.25 -6.69
C CYS A 29 -23.62 4.63 -7.28
N GLY A 30 -24.19 5.78 -6.91
CA GLY A 30 -25.51 6.22 -7.36
C GLY A 30 -26.67 5.42 -6.84
N SER A 31 -26.43 4.43 -5.95
CA SER A 31 -27.47 3.58 -5.38
C SER A 31 -28.52 4.41 -4.65
N PRO A 32 -29.80 4.14 -4.86
CA PRO A 32 -30.88 4.77 -4.10
C PRO A 32 -30.83 4.34 -2.63
N GLU A 33 -31.44 5.14 -1.79
CA GLU A 33 -31.45 4.97 -0.35
C GLU A 33 -32.01 3.60 0.10
N ASP A 34 -32.93 3.06 -0.65
CA ASP A 34 -33.64 1.80 -0.35
C ASP A 34 -32.72 0.57 -0.39
N GLU A 35 -31.60 0.63 -1.13
CA GLU A 35 -30.62 -0.46 -1.19
C GLU A 35 -29.63 -0.45 -0.01
N TRP A 36 -29.69 0.56 0.87
CA TRP A 36 -28.69 0.79 1.92
C TRP A 36 -29.20 0.52 3.32
N GLY A 37 -30.36 -0.08 3.39
CA GLY A 37 -31.01 -0.38 4.64
C GLY A 37 -31.95 0.71 5.11
N ASP A 38 -32.53 0.44 6.13
CA ASP A 38 -33.70 0.88 6.81
C ASP A 38 -34.03 2.38 6.66
N ARG A 39 -35.17 2.70 6.10
CA ARG A 39 -35.77 4.04 6.10
C ARG A 39 -35.88 4.63 7.50
N THR A 40 -36.10 3.78 8.49
CA THR A 40 -36.09 4.15 9.91
C THR A 40 -34.82 4.86 10.33
N PHE A 41 -33.68 4.52 9.74
CA PHE A 41 -32.40 5.19 10.06
C PHE A 41 -32.39 6.67 9.64
N VAL A 42 -33.05 7.04 8.57
CA VAL A 42 -33.12 8.45 8.12
C VAL A 42 -34.13 9.24 8.97
N GLU A 43 -35.26 8.65 9.28
CA GLU A 43 -36.29 9.23 10.14
C GLU A 43 -35.75 9.45 11.56
N ASP A 44 -35.11 8.48 12.14
CA ASP A 44 -34.43 8.57 13.44
C ASP A 44 -33.36 9.64 13.46
N ARG A 45 -32.68 9.84 12.33
CA ARG A 45 -31.63 10.83 12.19
C ARG A 45 -32.16 12.25 12.13
N LEU A 46 -33.28 12.50 11.47
CA LEU A 46 -33.94 13.81 11.46
C LEU A 46 -34.35 14.24 12.87
N SER A 47 -34.73 13.30 13.72
CA SER A 47 -35.06 13.55 15.13
C SER A 47 -33.82 13.80 16.01
N THR A 48 -32.64 13.41 15.57
CA THR A 48 -31.38 13.43 16.33
C THR A 48 -30.42 14.55 15.95
N VAL A 49 -30.75 15.34 14.95
CA VAL A 49 -30.02 16.56 14.60
C VAL A 49 -30.61 17.80 15.29
N ASP A 50 -29.79 18.82 15.48
CA ASP A 50 -30.21 20.12 15.99
C ASP A 50 -30.87 20.96 14.86
N ARG A 51 -31.31 22.18 15.22
CA ARG A 51 -31.94 23.11 14.25
C ARG A 51 -30.99 23.55 13.13
N ASN A 52 -29.68 23.36 13.31
CA ASN A 52 -28.63 23.72 12.36
C ASN A 52 -28.21 22.51 11.50
N GLY A 53 -28.85 21.34 11.67
CA GLY A 53 -28.49 20.12 10.95
C GLY A 53 -27.30 19.34 11.52
N ASN A 54 -26.75 19.73 12.68
CA ASN A 54 -25.65 19.03 13.30
C ASN A 54 -26.15 17.88 14.18
N PRO A 55 -25.43 16.76 14.22
CA PRO A 55 -25.74 15.66 15.14
C PRO A 55 -25.69 16.14 16.58
N LYS A 56 -26.69 15.77 17.39
CA LYS A 56 -26.68 16.06 18.82
C LYS A 56 -25.52 15.31 19.49
N PRO A 57 -24.89 15.89 20.53
CA PRO A 57 -23.84 15.21 21.28
C PRO A 57 -24.27 13.84 21.82
N GLY A 58 -23.39 12.85 21.72
CA GLY A 58 -23.64 11.49 22.22
C GLY A 58 -24.29 10.54 21.21
N LEU A 59 -24.49 10.97 19.96
CA LEU A 59 -24.99 10.09 18.91
C LEU A 59 -23.88 9.19 18.37
N LEU A 60 -24.22 7.92 18.16
CA LEU A 60 -23.44 6.98 17.40
C LEU A 60 -23.86 7.05 15.94
N VAL A 61 -22.93 7.34 15.05
CA VAL A 61 -23.16 7.44 13.62
C VAL A 61 -22.32 6.41 12.88
N GLU A 62 -22.98 5.53 12.13
CA GLU A 62 -22.31 4.59 11.24
C GLU A 62 -22.06 5.23 9.89
N ARG A 63 -20.89 4.99 9.33
CA ARG A 63 -20.50 5.45 8.00
C ARG A 63 -19.72 4.40 7.23
N HIS A 64 -19.68 4.51 5.92
CA HIS A 64 -18.77 3.71 5.11
C HIS A 64 -17.31 4.07 5.36
N LEU A 65 -16.43 3.11 5.07
CA LEU A 65 -14.99 3.37 4.98
C LEU A 65 -14.69 4.36 3.88
N VAL A 66 -13.64 5.14 4.09
CA VAL A 66 -13.11 6.09 3.14
C VAL A 66 -11.62 5.97 3.02
N ASP A 67 -11.11 6.56 1.94
CA ASP A 67 -9.68 6.66 1.71
C ASP A 67 -8.98 7.33 2.90
N GLY A 68 -7.92 6.68 3.38
CA GLY A 68 -7.18 7.13 4.55
C GLY A 68 -7.71 6.63 5.91
N ASP A 69 -8.82 5.91 5.95
CA ASP A 69 -9.23 5.23 7.19
C ASP A 69 -8.20 4.17 7.59
N VAL A 70 -7.88 4.17 8.87
CA VAL A 70 -6.90 3.24 9.45
C VAL A 70 -7.62 1.97 9.91
N VAL A 71 -7.15 0.83 9.41
CA VAL A 71 -7.74 -0.48 9.69
C VAL A 71 -6.68 -1.49 10.07
N ILE A 72 -7.05 -2.48 10.89
CA ILE A 72 -6.21 -3.63 11.17
C ILE A 72 -6.55 -4.72 10.17
N PHE A 73 -5.55 -5.20 9.45
CA PHE A 73 -5.67 -6.26 8.46
C PHE A 73 -5.01 -7.52 8.99
N ASN A 74 -5.70 -8.66 8.89
CA ASN A 74 -5.29 -9.90 9.51
C ASN A 74 -5.53 -11.10 8.59
N ARG A 75 -4.62 -12.07 8.63
CA ARG A 75 -4.84 -13.42 8.10
C ARG A 75 -4.62 -14.45 9.20
N GLN A 76 -5.56 -15.35 9.35
CA GLN A 76 -5.45 -16.51 10.24
C GLN A 76 -4.75 -17.68 9.54
N PRO A 77 -3.98 -18.52 10.26
CA PRO A 77 -3.66 -18.43 11.68
C PRO A 77 -2.66 -17.30 11.97
N SER A 78 -2.94 -16.52 13.02
CA SER A 78 -2.07 -15.40 13.43
C SER A 78 -0.93 -15.92 14.31
N LEU A 79 0.12 -16.42 13.70
CA LEU A 79 1.23 -17.11 14.39
C LEU A 79 2.25 -16.14 15.01
N HIS A 80 2.29 -14.90 14.56
CA HIS A 80 3.17 -13.84 15.06
C HIS A 80 2.52 -12.47 14.90
N ARG A 81 3.10 -11.45 15.53
CA ARG A 81 2.53 -10.10 15.55
C ARG A 81 2.35 -9.48 14.15
N MET A 82 3.20 -9.87 13.18
CA MET A 82 3.13 -9.36 11.80
C MET A 82 1.99 -9.97 10.97
N SER A 83 1.28 -10.98 11.51
CA SER A 83 0.04 -11.48 10.91
C SER A 83 -1.15 -10.53 11.10
N MET A 84 -0.96 -9.46 11.88
CA MET A 84 -1.91 -8.38 12.10
C MET A 84 -1.16 -7.06 11.96
N MET A 85 -1.39 -6.34 10.88
CA MET A 85 -0.76 -5.04 10.63
C MET A 85 -1.79 -4.00 10.26
N VAL A 86 -1.42 -2.75 10.43
CA VAL A 86 -2.26 -1.60 10.15
C VAL A 86 -1.98 -1.06 8.77
N HIS A 87 -3.06 -0.85 8.02
CA HIS A 87 -3.04 -0.24 6.69
C HIS A 87 -3.99 0.95 6.61
N GLU A 88 -3.71 1.85 5.71
CA GLU A 88 -4.63 2.90 5.30
C GLU A 88 -5.49 2.39 4.15
N VAL A 89 -6.79 2.56 4.26
CA VAL A 89 -7.77 2.08 3.27
C VAL A 89 -7.74 2.96 2.03
N ARG A 90 -7.80 2.31 0.87
CA ARG A 90 -8.21 2.92 -0.39
C ARG A 90 -9.44 2.19 -0.89
N VAL A 91 -10.56 2.89 -0.96
CA VAL A 91 -11.84 2.32 -1.41
C VAL A 91 -11.81 2.18 -2.93
N MET A 92 -12.08 0.98 -3.41
CA MET A 92 -12.05 0.63 -4.83
C MET A 92 -13.29 -0.19 -5.19
N GLU A 93 -13.64 -0.20 -6.46
CA GLU A 93 -14.67 -1.10 -6.99
C GLU A 93 -14.21 -2.56 -6.94
N GLY A 94 -15.15 -3.47 -6.68
CA GLY A 94 -14.91 -4.91 -6.62
C GLY A 94 -15.17 -5.50 -5.23
N HIS A 95 -14.96 -6.81 -5.12
CA HIS A 95 -15.28 -7.60 -3.92
C HIS A 95 -14.05 -8.29 -3.32
N THR A 96 -12.85 -7.79 -3.63
CA THR A 96 -11.59 -8.38 -3.16
C THR A 96 -10.73 -7.37 -2.46
N PHE A 97 -9.97 -7.82 -1.46
CA PHE A 97 -8.86 -7.04 -0.93
C PHE A 97 -7.70 -6.98 -1.93
N ARG A 98 -7.01 -5.85 -1.96
CA ARG A 98 -5.81 -5.65 -2.77
C ARG A 98 -4.75 -5.00 -1.89
N PHE A 99 -3.56 -5.58 -1.86
CA PHE A 99 -2.44 -5.07 -1.08
C PHE A 99 -1.11 -5.36 -1.79
N ASN A 100 -0.05 -4.71 -1.34
CA ASN A 100 1.27 -4.84 -1.93
C ASN A 100 1.81 -6.27 -1.76
N LEU A 101 2.42 -6.81 -2.81
CA LEU A 101 2.99 -8.15 -2.82
C LEU A 101 4.03 -8.40 -1.71
N ALA A 102 4.79 -7.38 -1.32
CA ALA A 102 5.82 -7.48 -0.28
C ALA A 102 5.28 -7.90 1.09
N VAL A 103 4.02 -7.60 1.40
CA VAL A 103 3.39 -7.98 2.67
C VAL A 103 2.77 -9.38 2.67
N CYS A 104 2.80 -10.10 1.56
CA CYS A 104 2.35 -11.49 1.53
C CYS A 104 3.14 -12.38 2.49
N THR A 105 4.45 -12.16 2.61
CA THR A 105 5.32 -12.97 3.49
C THR A 105 4.91 -12.89 4.97
N PRO A 106 4.73 -11.73 5.61
CA PRO A 106 4.30 -11.65 7.01
C PRO A 106 2.90 -12.21 7.23
N TYR A 107 1.99 -12.07 6.29
CA TYR A 107 0.65 -12.68 6.39
C TYR A 107 0.65 -14.16 6.03
N ASN A 108 1.72 -14.68 5.44
CA ASN A 108 1.76 -15.99 4.80
C ASN A 108 0.57 -16.16 3.83
N ALA A 109 0.30 -15.11 3.05
CA ALA A 109 -0.82 -15.05 2.13
C ALA A 109 -0.37 -15.32 0.70
N ASP A 110 -1.25 -15.96 -0.06
CA ASP A 110 -1.16 -16.06 -1.51
C ASP A 110 -2.51 -15.71 -2.15
N PHE A 111 -2.59 -15.71 -3.44
CA PHE A 111 -3.77 -15.24 -4.16
C PHE A 111 -4.55 -16.37 -4.84
N ASP A 112 -4.55 -17.55 -4.22
CA ASP A 112 -5.24 -18.73 -4.72
C ASP A 112 -6.67 -18.91 -4.16
N GLY A 113 -7.15 -17.94 -3.39
CA GLY A 113 -8.47 -17.95 -2.75
C GLY A 113 -8.41 -17.70 -1.24
N ASP A 114 -7.30 -17.22 -0.73
CA ASP A 114 -7.17 -16.84 0.68
C ASP A 114 -8.21 -15.80 1.07
N GLU A 115 -8.75 -15.97 2.27
CA GLU A 115 -9.62 -15.00 2.94
C GLU A 115 -8.87 -14.31 4.07
N MET A 116 -9.13 -13.02 4.26
CA MET A 116 -8.52 -12.21 5.30
C MET A 116 -9.57 -11.38 6.04
N ASN A 117 -9.21 -10.92 7.24
CA ASN A 117 -10.10 -10.12 8.07
C ASN A 117 -9.65 -8.66 8.08
N LEU A 118 -10.64 -7.76 8.01
CA LEU A 118 -10.44 -6.33 8.16
C LEU A 118 -11.21 -5.87 9.39
N HIS A 119 -10.48 -5.25 10.34
CA HIS A 119 -11.05 -4.74 11.57
C HIS A 119 -11.00 -3.22 11.55
N ILE A 120 -12.16 -2.60 11.76
CA ILE A 120 -12.30 -1.15 11.81
C ILE A 120 -12.06 -0.69 13.25
N ILE A 121 -11.16 0.27 13.41
CA ILE A 121 -10.79 0.80 14.72
C ILE A 121 -11.86 1.79 15.19
N GLN A 122 -12.37 1.57 16.39
CA GLN A 122 -13.53 2.30 16.93
C GLN A 122 -13.17 3.46 17.86
N SER A 123 -12.02 3.41 18.57
CA SER A 123 -11.63 4.46 19.51
C SER A 123 -10.38 5.21 19.06
N GLU A 124 -10.22 6.45 19.49
CA GLU A 124 -9.05 7.26 19.15
C GLU A 124 -7.78 6.74 19.82
N GLU A 125 -7.88 6.16 21.02
CA GLU A 125 -6.76 5.52 21.70
C GLU A 125 -6.24 4.33 20.89
N ALA A 126 -7.16 3.44 20.45
CA ALA A 126 -6.80 2.31 19.61
C ALA A 126 -6.24 2.76 18.25
N ARG A 127 -6.74 3.86 17.69
CA ARG A 127 -6.22 4.45 16.45
C ARG A 127 -4.80 4.97 16.63
N ALA A 128 -4.50 5.63 17.75
CA ALA A 128 -3.17 6.12 18.06
C ALA A 128 -2.18 4.94 18.24
N GLU A 129 -2.57 3.90 18.97
CA GLU A 129 -1.77 2.69 19.14
C GLU A 129 -1.50 2.01 17.78
N ALA A 130 -2.52 1.84 16.98
CA ALA A 130 -2.45 1.25 15.65
C ALA A 130 -1.47 2.01 14.73
N ASN A 131 -1.56 3.33 14.72
CA ASN A 131 -0.71 4.19 13.90
C ASN A 131 0.76 4.24 14.35
N ILE A 132 1.04 4.00 15.62
CA ILE A 132 2.41 4.09 16.16
C ILE A 132 3.09 2.72 16.17
N LEU A 133 2.36 1.67 16.58
CA LEU A 133 2.96 0.37 16.86
C LEU A 133 2.70 -0.71 15.81
N MET A 134 1.64 -0.57 15.00
CA MET A 134 1.19 -1.65 14.12
C MET A 134 1.35 -1.36 12.63
N ARG A 135 1.92 -0.24 12.24
CA ARG A 135 2.17 0.08 10.83
C ARG A 135 3.11 -0.93 10.18
N VAL A 136 2.93 -1.17 8.90
CA VAL A 136 3.75 -2.11 8.10
C VAL A 136 5.24 -1.79 8.22
N GLN A 137 5.63 -0.53 8.17
CA GLN A 137 7.03 -0.09 8.25
C GLN A 137 7.69 -0.40 9.59
N GLU A 138 6.92 -0.54 10.67
CA GLU A 138 7.44 -0.95 11.98
C GLU A 138 7.72 -2.47 12.07
N HIS A 139 7.30 -3.22 11.04
CA HIS A 139 7.38 -4.66 10.98
C HIS A 139 8.27 -5.20 9.86
N ILE A 140 9.10 -4.36 9.27
CA ILE A 140 10.02 -4.78 8.20
C ILE A 140 10.99 -5.83 8.73
N LEU A 141 11.50 -5.65 9.95
CA LEU A 141 12.44 -6.58 10.58
C LEU A 141 11.74 -7.48 11.59
N THR A 142 12.09 -8.77 11.56
CA THR A 142 11.61 -9.71 12.58
C THR A 142 12.35 -9.55 13.90
N PRO A 143 11.65 -9.55 15.04
CA PRO A 143 12.30 -9.50 16.35
C PRO A 143 13.07 -10.78 16.72
N ARG A 144 12.87 -11.87 15.97
CA ARG A 144 13.51 -13.15 16.26
C ARG A 144 15.03 -13.13 16.02
N TYR A 145 15.48 -12.50 14.94
CA TYR A 145 16.89 -12.47 14.53
C TYR A 145 17.27 -11.21 13.73
N GLY A 146 16.38 -10.23 13.62
CA GLY A 146 16.65 -8.96 12.95
C GLY A 146 16.71 -9.04 11.42
N GLY A 147 16.28 -10.15 10.81
CA GLY A 147 16.18 -10.26 9.36
C GLY A 147 14.91 -9.60 8.81
N ALA A 148 14.91 -9.27 7.53
CA ALA A 148 13.75 -8.73 6.86
C ALA A 148 12.64 -9.77 6.70
N VAL A 149 11.40 -9.37 6.99
CA VAL A 149 10.18 -10.17 6.74
C VAL A 149 9.40 -9.57 5.57
N ILE A 150 9.47 -8.26 5.40
CA ILE A 150 8.83 -7.53 4.31
C ILE A 150 9.92 -7.13 3.33
N GLY A 151 9.79 -7.56 2.09
CA GLY A 151 10.78 -7.31 1.05
C GLY A 151 10.28 -7.70 -0.32
N GLY A 152 11.14 -7.54 -1.33
CA GLY A 152 10.82 -7.93 -2.69
C GLY A 152 10.73 -9.46 -2.84
N ILE A 153 9.65 -9.94 -3.44
CA ILE A 153 9.41 -11.37 -3.71
C ILE A 153 9.00 -11.59 -5.17
N HIS A 154 9.02 -12.85 -5.61
CA HIS A 154 8.61 -13.26 -6.96
C HIS A 154 9.22 -12.40 -8.07
N ASP A 155 8.44 -11.55 -8.70
CA ASP A 155 8.84 -10.76 -9.86
C ASP A 155 9.94 -9.74 -9.54
N HIS A 156 10.00 -9.21 -8.32
CA HIS A 156 11.08 -8.33 -7.89
C HIS A 156 12.44 -9.06 -7.90
N ILE A 157 12.45 -10.32 -7.41
CA ILE A 157 13.67 -11.14 -7.41
C ILE A 157 14.07 -11.50 -8.85
N SER A 158 13.09 -11.92 -9.66
CA SER A 158 13.33 -12.27 -11.06
C SER A 158 13.82 -11.08 -11.87
N GLY A 159 13.19 -9.91 -11.69
CA GLY A 159 13.57 -8.67 -12.35
C GLY A 159 14.98 -8.23 -11.99
N ALA A 160 15.32 -8.21 -10.70
CA ALA A 160 16.66 -7.84 -10.25
C ALA A 160 17.74 -8.84 -10.73
N TYR A 161 17.43 -10.14 -10.74
CA TYR A 161 18.33 -11.15 -11.28
C TYR A 161 18.59 -10.94 -12.78
N LEU A 162 17.54 -10.75 -13.58
CA LEU A 162 17.67 -10.53 -15.01
C LEU A 162 18.43 -9.24 -15.32
N LEU A 163 18.16 -8.19 -14.55
CA LEU A 163 18.81 -6.89 -14.73
C LEU A 163 20.30 -6.95 -14.41
N THR A 164 20.67 -7.67 -13.33
CA THR A 164 22.09 -7.75 -12.87
C THR A 164 22.86 -8.95 -13.40
N ARG A 165 22.26 -9.74 -14.28
CA ARG A 165 22.91 -10.89 -14.92
C ARG A 165 24.13 -10.38 -15.73
N PRO A 166 25.27 -11.11 -15.70
CA PRO A 166 26.47 -10.72 -16.43
C PRO A 166 26.19 -10.48 -17.92
N GLY A 167 26.66 -9.35 -18.45
CA GLY A 167 26.49 -9.00 -19.85
C GLY A 167 25.12 -8.43 -20.22
N THR A 168 24.23 -8.22 -19.27
CA THR A 168 22.93 -7.61 -19.56
C THR A 168 23.08 -6.14 -19.91
N LEU A 169 22.70 -5.80 -21.15
CA LEU A 169 22.62 -4.45 -21.66
C LEU A 169 21.17 -4.10 -21.95
N ILE A 170 20.75 -2.95 -21.49
CA ILE A 170 19.40 -2.39 -21.71
C ILE A 170 19.53 -1.28 -22.72
N SER A 171 18.75 -1.33 -23.80
CA SER A 171 18.76 -0.28 -24.80
C SER A 171 18.49 1.09 -24.19
N PHE A 172 19.11 2.14 -24.71
CA PHE A 172 18.97 3.50 -24.23
C PHE A 172 17.49 3.92 -24.03
N LYS A 173 16.65 3.58 -25.01
CA LYS A 173 15.21 3.87 -24.93
C LYS A 173 14.53 3.19 -23.73
N HIS A 174 14.72 1.89 -23.56
CA HIS A 174 14.12 1.15 -22.45
C HIS A 174 14.67 1.58 -21.10
N GLY A 175 15.98 1.91 -21.04
CA GLY A 175 16.57 2.46 -19.81
C GLY A 175 15.92 3.78 -19.39
N LEU A 176 15.69 4.69 -20.34
CA LEU A 176 14.96 5.93 -20.05
C LEU A 176 13.50 5.69 -19.67
N GLU A 177 12.80 4.73 -20.28
CA GLU A 177 11.45 4.35 -19.88
C GLU A 177 11.42 3.80 -18.45
N MET A 178 12.40 2.97 -18.07
CA MET A 178 12.52 2.47 -16.69
C MET A 178 12.77 3.61 -15.69
N LEU A 179 13.67 4.52 -15.99
CA LEU A 179 13.98 5.68 -15.15
C LEU A 179 12.76 6.63 -15.03
N GLY A 180 12.02 6.82 -16.12
CA GLY A 180 10.80 7.61 -16.11
C GLY A 180 9.70 7.02 -15.23
N ASN A 181 9.59 5.69 -15.15
CA ASN A 181 8.61 5.02 -14.30
C ASN A 181 8.88 5.16 -12.78
N ILE A 182 10.11 5.50 -12.40
CA ILE A 182 10.50 5.76 -11.01
C ILE A 182 10.70 7.26 -10.72
N ASP A 183 10.28 8.13 -11.64
CA ASP A 183 10.42 9.59 -11.55
C ASP A 183 11.88 10.03 -11.25
N TRP A 184 12.86 9.34 -11.84
CA TRP A 184 14.28 9.63 -11.63
C TRP A 184 14.65 11.01 -12.17
N THR A 185 15.26 11.82 -11.31
CA THR A 185 15.67 13.21 -11.64
C THR A 185 17.18 13.43 -11.51
N GLY A 186 17.94 12.38 -11.17
CA GLY A 186 19.40 12.45 -11.02
C GLY A 186 20.15 12.32 -12.35
N GLU A 187 21.45 12.19 -12.25
CA GLU A 187 22.32 11.95 -13.40
C GLU A 187 22.06 10.57 -14.01
N LEU A 188 22.24 10.48 -15.33
CA LEU A 188 22.12 9.21 -16.04
C LEU A 188 23.38 8.36 -15.82
N PRO A 189 23.26 7.03 -15.80
CA PRO A 189 24.42 6.15 -15.71
C PRO A 189 25.27 6.20 -16.98
N GLU A 190 26.47 5.63 -16.92
CA GLU A 190 27.40 5.58 -18.05
C GLU A 190 26.77 4.89 -19.26
N ILE A 191 26.82 5.57 -20.42
CA ILE A 191 26.33 5.00 -21.67
C ILE A 191 27.43 4.10 -22.26
N VAL A 192 27.06 2.85 -22.50
CA VAL A 192 27.90 1.86 -23.16
C VAL A 192 27.39 1.53 -24.54
N LYS A 193 28.22 0.96 -25.41
CA LYS A 193 27.77 0.49 -26.72
C LYS A 193 27.44 -1.00 -26.68
N ASP A 194 26.32 -1.37 -27.29
CA ASP A 194 25.96 -2.77 -27.53
C ASP A 194 26.79 -3.38 -28.69
N GLU A 195 26.59 -4.66 -28.97
CA GLU A 195 27.25 -5.39 -30.04
C GLU A 195 26.97 -4.78 -31.44
N ASN A 196 25.90 -4.04 -31.58
CA ASN A 196 25.50 -3.37 -32.82
C ASN A 196 25.96 -1.91 -32.89
N GLY A 197 26.65 -1.42 -31.86
CA GLY A 197 27.14 -0.04 -31.76
C GLY A 197 26.09 0.97 -31.28
N ASN A 198 24.92 0.52 -30.85
CA ASN A 198 23.88 1.40 -30.29
C ASN A 198 24.15 1.72 -28.82
N ASP A 199 23.59 2.86 -28.38
CA ASP A 199 23.66 3.28 -27.00
C ASP A 199 22.82 2.37 -26.08
N ALA A 200 23.41 1.98 -24.98
CA ALA A 200 22.80 1.08 -23.98
C ALA A 200 23.31 1.42 -22.58
N PHE A 201 22.58 0.95 -21.56
CA PHE A 201 23.00 0.99 -20.16
C PHE A 201 23.30 -0.41 -19.65
N ARG A 202 24.25 -0.55 -18.74
CA ARG A 202 24.41 -1.80 -18.01
C ARG A 202 23.27 -1.93 -16.99
N GLY A 203 22.71 -3.13 -16.88
CA GLY A 203 21.63 -3.36 -15.94
C GLY A 203 22.05 -3.17 -14.47
N THR A 204 23.28 -3.47 -14.12
CA THR A 204 23.87 -3.18 -12.79
C THR A 204 23.91 -1.69 -12.47
N ASP A 205 24.21 -0.86 -13.44
CA ASP A 205 24.30 0.58 -13.23
C ASP A 205 22.91 1.20 -13.03
N LEU A 206 21.90 0.70 -13.77
CA LEU A 206 20.50 1.12 -13.56
C LEU A 206 19.98 0.78 -12.17
N ILE A 207 20.26 -0.43 -11.66
CA ILE A 207 19.79 -0.80 -10.31
C ILE A 207 20.57 -0.06 -9.23
N SER A 208 21.82 0.25 -9.46
CA SER A 208 22.66 1.03 -8.52
C SER A 208 22.12 2.42 -8.25
N LEU A 209 21.40 3.03 -9.20
CA LEU A 209 20.81 4.36 -9.02
C LEU A 209 19.74 4.42 -7.90
N ILE A 210 19.10 3.30 -7.59
CA ILE A 210 18.05 3.26 -6.56
C ILE A 210 18.58 2.79 -5.20
N ILE A 211 19.84 2.36 -5.13
CA ILE A 211 20.46 1.92 -3.87
C ILE A 211 21.15 3.13 -3.23
N PRO A 212 20.89 3.42 -1.94
CA PRO A 212 21.56 4.51 -1.25
C PRO A 212 23.08 4.33 -1.19
N ASP A 213 23.83 5.44 -1.33
CA ASP A 213 25.29 5.45 -1.38
C ASP A 213 25.96 5.01 -0.07
N ASP A 214 25.24 5.01 1.04
CA ASP A 214 25.75 4.56 2.35
C ASP A 214 25.71 3.03 2.53
N ILE A 215 25.13 2.31 1.58
CA ILE A 215 25.02 0.85 1.61
C ILE A 215 26.34 0.22 1.15
N ASN A 216 26.97 -0.51 2.09
CA ASN A 216 28.20 -1.28 1.86
C ASN A 216 28.03 -2.70 2.36
N ILE A 217 27.75 -3.65 1.46
CA ILE A 217 27.46 -5.05 1.80
C ILE A 217 28.24 -5.98 0.87
N ARG A 218 28.73 -7.08 1.43
CA ARG A 218 29.31 -8.19 0.65
C ARG A 218 28.65 -9.50 1.09
N PHE A 219 28.16 -10.25 0.12
CA PHE A 219 27.57 -11.57 0.37
C PHE A 219 27.83 -12.49 -0.82
N ARG A 220 27.57 -13.79 -0.63
CA ARG A 220 27.59 -14.78 -1.70
C ARG A 220 26.19 -15.12 -2.15
N SER A 221 26.00 -15.06 -3.46
CA SER A 221 24.76 -15.55 -4.10
C SER A 221 24.61 -17.06 -3.96
N ARG A 222 23.46 -17.60 -4.32
CA ARG A 222 23.23 -19.05 -4.37
C ARG A 222 24.09 -19.73 -5.43
N SER A 223 24.41 -19.05 -6.51
CA SER A 223 25.34 -19.51 -7.55
C SER A 223 26.79 -19.46 -7.13
N ASN A 224 27.07 -19.11 -5.88
CA ASN A 224 28.40 -18.97 -5.29
C ASN A 224 29.23 -17.81 -5.85
N ASP A 225 28.61 -16.87 -6.55
CA ASP A 225 29.25 -15.66 -7.04
C ASP A 225 29.32 -14.62 -5.91
N ASP A 226 30.40 -13.88 -5.83
CA ASP A 226 30.52 -12.76 -4.90
C ASP A 226 29.69 -11.58 -5.41
N VAL A 227 28.77 -11.12 -4.58
CA VAL A 227 28.03 -9.88 -4.80
C VAL A 227 28.54 -8.82 -3.84
N VAL A 228 28.93 -7.71 -4.37
CA VAL A 228 29.43 -6.57 -3.60
C VAL A 228 28.62 -5.34 -3.94
N ILE A 229 28.05 -4.72 -2.94
CA ILE A 229 27.48 -3.38 -3.02
C ILE A 229 28.45 -2.48 -2.27
N LYS A 230 29.04 -1.52 -2.95
CA LYS A 230 29.95 -0.56 -2.39
C LYS A 230 29.59 0.85 -2.83
N ASP A 231 29.37 1.73 -1.85
CA ASP A 231 28.93 3.10 -2.09
C ASP A 231 27.70 3.14 -3.04
N GLY A 232 26.70 2.26 -2.76
CA GLY A 232 25.50 2.10 -3.58
C GLY A 232 25.69 1.34 -4.91
N ASN A 233 26.94 1.13 -5.36
CA ASN A 233 27.22 0.48 -6.64
C ASN A 233 27.20 -1.04 -6.52
N VAL A 234 26.39 -1.68 -7.34
CA VAL A 234 26.21 -3.15 -7.37
C VAL A 234 27.17 -3.80 -8.34
N THR A 235 27.93 -4.77 -7.85
CA THR A 235 28.73 -5.68 -8.67
C THR A 235 28.34 -7.12 -8.37
N GLY A 236 28.14 -7.92 -9.42
CA GLY A 236 27.64 -9.29 -9.32
C GLY A 236 26.14 -9.39 -9.55
N THR A 237 25.64 -10.62 -9.52
CA THR A 237 24.23 -10.92 -9.84
C THR A 237 23.41 -11.01 -8.58
N LEU A 238 22.37 -10.17 -8.46
CA LEU A 238 21.42 -10.19 -7.36
C LEU A 238 20.51 -11.42 -7.47
N ASP A 239 20.40 -12.18 -6.40
CA ASP A 239 19.53 -13.33 -6.30
C ASP A 239 18.58 -13.22 -5.09
N LYS A 240 17.83 -14.28 -4.81
CA LYS A 240 16.91 -14.32 -3.66
C LYS A 240 17.58 -14.00 -2.30
N ARG A 241 18.88 -14.25 -2.14
CA ARG A 241 19.58 -13.93 -0.88
C ARG A 241 19.89 -12.44 -0.75
N ALA A 242 19.98 -11.77 -1.89
CA ALA A 242 20.29 -10.35 -1.95
C ALA A 242 19.09 -9.46 -1.68
N ILE A 243 17.89 -9.93 -2.01
CA ILE A 243 16.67 -9.13 -2.08
C ILE A 243 15.66 -9.55 -0.99
N GLY A 244 15.72 -10.81 -0.50
CA GLY A 244 14.74 -11.37 0.43
C GLY A 244 15.23 -11.63 1.84
#